data_99227ed9eb49802648030080582343d5
#
_entry.id   99227ed9eb49802648030080582343d5
#
_cell.length_a   1.000
_cell.length_b   1.000
_cell.length_c   1.000
_cell.angle_alpha   90.00
_cell.angle_beta   90.00
_cell.angle_gamma   90.00
#
_symmetry.space_group_name_H-M   'P 1'
#
loop_
_entity.id
_entity.type
_entity.pdbx_description
1 polymer ?
#
loop_
_entity_poly.entity_id
_entity_poly.type
_entity_poly.pdbx_seq_one_letter_code
_entity_poly.pdbx_strand_id
1 'polypeptide(L)'
;ALHACDIATDYAIHTGIRTGASIIMCSPCCHKQIRPQLHSPGLLKPMLQYGLHLGQQAEMLTDSLRALYLEACGYDTKVFEFISLEHTNKNKMILATRRKEAGDPAALLEKIAELKAFYGVSEHCLETLLRADGLIPA
;
A
#
# COMPACT_ATOMS: atom_id res chain seq x y z
N ALA A 1 7.40 -5.74 9.82
CA ALA A 1 7.53 -4.55 10.68
C ALA A 1 6.19 -4.23 11.34
N LEU A 2 6.21 -3.92 12.60
CA LEU A 2 5.03 -3.53 13.34
C LEU A 2 5.11 -2.04 13.69
N HIS A 3 4.01 -1.32 13.43
CA HIS A 3 3.89 0.12 13.74
C HIS A 3 5.02 0.98 13.17
N ALA A 4 5.53 0.60 11.99
CA ALA A 4 6.42 1.47 11.23
C ALA A 4 5.58 2.63 10.65
N CYS A 5 5.97 3.86 10.96
CA CYS A 5 5.20 5.02 10.53
C CYS A 5 5.39 5.36 9.06
N ASP A 6 4.28 5.61 8.36
CA ASP A 6 4.22 6.14 7.01
C ASP A 6 5.16 5.38 6.05
N ILE A 7 6.10 6.07 5.41
CA ILE A 7 7.03 5.48 4.44
C ILE A 7 7.99 4.46 5.03
N ALA A 8 8.19 4.41 6.34
CA ALA A 8 8.99 3.36 6.95
C ALA A 8 8.41 1.96 6.69
N THR A 9 7.10 1.85 6.59
CA THR A 9 6.43 0.62 6.16
C THR A 9 6.84 0.24 4.74
N ASP A 10 6.93 1.21 3.83
CA ASP A 10 7.30 0.97 2.43
C ASP A 10 8.75 0.48 2.32
N TYR A 11 9.66 1.05 3.10
CA TYR A 11 11.05 0.56 3.17
C TYR A 11 11.14 -0.86 3.70
N ALA A 12 10.34 -1.21 4.70
CA ALA A 12 10.29 -2.57 5.24
C ALA A 12 9.78 -3.57 4.20
N ILE A 13 8.71 -3.24 3.49
CA ILE A 13 8.17 -4.06 2.42
C ILE A 13 9.19 -4.22 1.29
N HIS A 14 9.80 -3.13 0.85
CA HIS A 14 10.83 -3.13 -0.17
C HIS A 14 12.00 -4.05 0.19
N THR A 15 12.49 -3.95 1.42
CA THR A 15 13.55 -4.83 1.91
C THR A 15 13.14 -6.29 1.85
N GLY A 16 11.92 -6.61 2.28
CA GLY A 16 11.38 -7.97 2.21
C GLY A 16 11.32 -8.51 0.79
N ILE A 17 10.85 -7.71 -0.15
CA ILE A 17 10.77 -8.11 -1.57
C ILE A 17 12.18 -8.30 -2.15
N ARG A 18 13.08 -7.35 -1.91
CA ARG A 18 14.45 -7.38 -2.43
C ARG A 18 15.23 -8.58 -1.94
N THR A 19 15.05 -8.98 -0.71
CA THR A 19 15.73 -10.15 -0.12
C THR A 19 15.04 -11.48 -0.44
N GLY A 20 13.90 -11.45 -1.09
CA GLY A 20 13.14 -12.64 -1.44
C GLY A 20 12.48 -13.31 -0.24
N ALA A 21 12.07 -12.54 0.76
CA ALA A 21 11.44 -13.10 1.95
C ALA A 21 10.22 -13.94 1.60
N SER A 22 10.06 -15.07 2.27
CA SER A 22 8.90 -15.97 2.06
C SER A 22 7.62 -15.36 2.62
N ILE A 23 7.73 -14.61 3.71
CA ILE A 23 6.61 -13.96 4.38
C ILE A 23 7.02 -12.53 4.70
N ILE A 24 6.15 -11.59 4.34
CA ILE A 24 6.29 -10.18 4.69
C ILE A 24 5.04 -9.80 5.47
N MET A 25 5.23 -9.24 6.65
CA MET A 25 4.14 -8.85 7.53
C MET A 25 4.40 -7.45 8.07
N CYS A 26 3.42 -6.56 7.96
CA CYS A 26 3.53 -5.23 8.50
C CYS A 26 2.19 -4.72 9.03
N SER A 27 2.27 -3.87 10.03
CA SER A 27 1.12 -3.16 10.59
C SER A 27 1.30 -1.67 10.33
N PRO A 28 0.73 -1.14 9.23
CA PRO A 28 0.88 0.27 8.90
C PRO A 28 0.08 1.14 9.86
N CYS A 29 0.58 2.34 10.15
CA CYS A 29 -0.10 3.23 11.08
C CYS A 29 -0.37 4.64 10.54
N CYS A 30 0.35 5.11 9.53
CA CYS A 30 0.24 6.46 9.00
C CYS A 30 0.15 6.46 7.48
N HIS A 31 -0.34 7.58 6.93
CA HIS A 31 -0.56 7.75 5.48
C HIS A 31 -0.21 9.19 5.05
N LYS A 32 0.82 9.76 5.65
CA LYS A 32 1.20 11.17 5.48
C LYS A 32 1.66 11.50 4.08
N GLN A 33 2.26 10.53 3.36
CA GLN A 33 2.71 10.75 1.99
C GLN A 33 1.54 10.88 1.02
N ILE A 34 0.54 10.03 1.14
CA ILE A 34 -0.57 9.96 0.18
C ILE A 34 -1.63 11.01 0.43
N ARG A 35 -1.95 11.30 1.69
CA ARG A 35 -3.03 12.22 2.05
C ARG A 35 -2.94 13.59 1.36
N PRO A 36 -1.78 14.27 1.34
CA PRO A 36 -1.68 15.58 0.66
C PRO A 36 -1.85 15.51 -0.85
N GLN A 37 -1.56 14.37 -1.47
CA GLN A 37 -1.67 14.17 -2.91
C GLN A 37 -3.10 13.84 -3.35
N LEU A 38 -3.94 13.42 -2.42
CA LEU A 38 -5.26 12.87 -2.71
C LEU A 38 -6.19 13.95 -3.20
N HIS A 39 -6.58 13.87 -4.47
CA HIS A 39 -7.58 14.72 -5.08
C HIS A 39 -8.90 13.96 -5.18
N SER A 40 -9.93 14.48 -4.53
CA SER A 40 -11.24 13.86 -4.53
C SER A 40 -11.86 13.96 -5.91
N PRO A 41 -12.20 12.85 -6.58
CA PRO A 41 -13.02 12.90 -7.79
C PRO A 41 -14.32 13.63 -7.52
N GLY A 42 -14.85 14.35 -8.52
CA GLY A 42 -16.02 15.19 -8.36
C GLY A 42 -17.21 14.49 -7.72
N LEU A 43 -17.44 13.23 -8.09
CA LEU A 43 -18.53 12.43 -7.51
C LEU A 43 -18.33 12.14 -6.03
N LEU A 44 -17.10 11.99 -5.57
CA LEU A 44 -16.77 11.66 -4.18
C LEU A 44 -16.54 12.90 -3.30
N LYS A 45 -16.49 14.08 -3.91
CA LYS A 45 -16.20 15.33 -3.19
C LYS A 45 -17.11 15.58 -1.99
N PRO A 46 -18.44 15.41 -2.10
CA PRO A 46 -19.31 15.62 -0.93
C PRO A 46 -19.00 14.69 0.24
N MET A 47 -18.52 13.49 -0.03
CA MET A 47 -18.16 12.51 1.00
C MET A 47 -16.77 12.78 1.59
N LEU A 48 -15.82 13.11 0.74
CA LEU A 48 -14.41 13.29 1.15
C LEU A 48 -14.08 14.72 1.62
N GLN A 49 -15.07 15.61 1.68
CA GLN A 49 -14.89 16.94 2.26
C GLN A 49 -14.61 16.90 3.77
N TYR A 50 -14.99 15.82 4.44
CA TYR A 50 -14.76 15.66 5.87
C TYR A 50 -13.37 15.08 6.10
N GLY A 51 -12.58 15.75 6.96
CA GLY A 51 -11.20 15.33 7.23
C GLY A 51 -11.05 13.89 7.71
N LEU A 52 -12.02 13.40 8.50
CA LEU A 52 -12.05 12.01 8.94
C LEU A 52 -12.16 11.05 7.74
N HIS A 53 -13.10 11.31 6.84
CA HIS A 53 -13.32 10.46 5.66
C HIS A 53 -12.15 10.53 4.70
N LEU A 54 -11.59 11.71 4.49
CA LEU A 54 -10.40 11.88 3.67
C LEU A 54 -9.21 11.08 4.23
N GLY A 55 -9.02 11.12 5.55
CA GLY A 55 -7.98 10.35 6.22
C GLY A 55 -8.18 8.84 6.08
N GLN A 56 -9.42 8.36 6.24
CA GLN A 56 -9.76 6.96 6.06
C GLN A 56 -9.53 6.51 4.61
N GLN A 57 -9.90 7.34 3.64
CA GLN A 57 -9.68 7.07 2.23
C GLN A 57 -8.18 7.01 1.90
N ALA A 58 -7.39 7.95 2.42
CA ALA A 58 -5.95 7.97 2.23
C ALA A 58 -5.29 6.72 2.81
N GLU A 59 -5.71 6.28 3.99
CA GLU A 59 -5.23 5.05 4.62
C GLU A 59 -5.57 3.82 3.77
N MET A 60 -6.82 3.68 3.35
CA MET A 60 -7.27 2.57 2.52
C MET A 60 -6.52 2.52 1.19
N LEU A 61 -6.37 3.66 0.52
CA LEU A 61 -5.64 3.74 -0.75
C LEU A 61 -4.16 3.37 -0.57
N THR A 62 -3.51 3.92 0.46
CA THR A 62 -2.09 3.64 0.74
C THR A 62 -1.84 2.14 0.89
N ASP A 63 -2.65 1.49 1.73
CA ASP A 63 -2.47 0.07 2.05
C ASP A 63 -2.89 -0.84 0.90
N SER A 64 -3.92 -0.45 0.15
CA SER A 64 -4.33 -1.18 -1.05
C SER A 64 -3.24 -1.14 -2.12
N LEU A 65 -2.60 0.00 -2.33
CA LEU A 65 -1.48 0.11 -3.27
C LEU A 65 -0.30 -0.74 -2.81
N ARG A 66 0.02 -0.74 -1.51
CA ARG A 66 1.07 -1.61 -0.97
C ARG A 66 0.79 -3.09 -1.25
N ALA A 67 -0.44 -3.53 -1.01
CA ALA A 67 -0.85 -4.91 -1.29
C ALA A 67 -0.73 -5.23 -2.79
N LEU A 68 -1.16 -4.33 -3.66
CA LEU A 68 -1.08 -4.52 -5.11
C LEU A 68 0.37 -4.55 -5.61
N TYR A 69 1.25 -3.72 -5.06
CA TYR A 69 2.68 -3.80 -5.41
C TYR A 69 3.30 -5.11 -4.96
N LEU A 70 2.93 -5.62 -3.79
CA LEU A 70 3.37 -6.94 -3.33
C LEU A 70 2.90 -8.04 -4.29
N GLU A 71 1.64 -7.99 -4.73
CA GLU A 71 1.12 -8.94 -5.70
C GLU A 71 1.86 -8.86 -7.04
N ALA A 72 2.17 -7.65 -7.51
CA ALA A 72 2.97 -7.46 -8.72
C ALA A 72 4.38 -8.05 -8.59
N CYS A 73 4.91 -8.12 -7.39
CA CYS A 73 6.23 -8.69 -7.09
C CYS A 73 6.20 -10.19 -6.75
N GLY A 74 5.06 -10.85 -6.92
CA GLY A 74 4.95 -12.30 -6.78
C GLY A 74 4.47 -12.80 -5.42
N TYR A 75 3.74 -11.99 -4.69
CA TYR A 75 3.19 -12.35 -3.39
C TYR A 75 1.66 -12.46 -3.45
N ASP A 76 1.10 -13.33 -2.64
CA ASP A 76 -0.31 -13.32 -2.30
C ASP A 76 -0.49 -12.46 -1.07
N THR A 77 -1.48 -11.57 -1.06
CA THR A 77 -1.66 -10.60 0.01
C THR A 77 -3.01 -10.72 0.68
N LYS A 78 -3.01 -10.40 1.97
CA LYS A 78 -4.22 -10.21 2.78
C LYS A 78 -4.08 -8.91 3.56
N VAL A 79 -5.16 -8.15 3.59
CA VAL A 79 -5.29 -6.96 4.45
C VAL A 79 -6.42 -7.24 5.40
N PHE A 80 -6.12 -7.22 6.69
CA PHE A 80 -7.12 -7.58 7.71
C PHE A 80 -6.87 -6.81 9.01
N GLU A 81 -7.88 -6.79 9.86
CA GLU A 81 -7.76 -6.26 11.21
C GLU A 81 -7.51 -7.40 12.18
N PHE A 82 -6.68 -7.16 13.17
CA PHE A 82 -6.44 -8.09 14.26
C PHE A 82 -6.93 -7.52 15.58
N ILE A 83 -7.31 -8.39 16.50
CA ILE A 83 -7.75 -7.99 17.85
C ILE A 83 -6.51 -7.77 18.70
N SER A 84 -6.36 -6.55 19.21
CA SER A 84 -5.30 -6.21 20.16
C SER A 84 -5.89 -6.09 21.56
N LEU A 85 -5.16 -6.59 22.56
CA LEU A 85 -5.50 -6.39 23.97
C LEU A 85 -5.16 -4.98 24.43
N GLU A 86 -4.35 -4.26 23.67
CA GLU A 86 -4.06 -2.85 23.91
C GLU A 86 -5.06 -2.00 23.14
N HIS A 87 -5.52 -0.91 23.73
CA HIS A 87 -6.48 0.00 23.11
C HIS A 87 -5.81 0.87 22.04
N THR A 88 -5.37 0.24 20.94
CA THR A 88 -4.84 0.96 19.79
C THR A 88 -5.90 1.02 18.70
N ASN A 89 -6.07 2.20 18.10
CA ASN A 89 -7.03 2.42 17.02
C ASN A 89 -6.56 1.91 15.65
N LYS A 90 -5.37 1.30 15.58
CA LYS A 90 -4.76 0.88 14.31
C LYS A 90 -4.29 -0.56 14.40
N ASN A 91 -5.23 -1.45 14.14
CA ASN A 91 -5.04 -2.91 14.21
C ASN A 91 -5.01 -3.55 12.83
N LYS A 92 -4.63 -2.81 11.80
CA LYS A 92 -4.57 -3.31 10.43
C LYS A 92 -3.25 -4.04 10.20
N MET A 93 -3.32 -5.13 9.46
CA MET A 93 -2.18 -5.95 9.09
C MET A 93 -2.18 -6.18 7.58
N ILE A 94 -1.02 -6.04 6.97
CA ILE A 94 -0.77 -6.52 5.62
C ILE A 94 0.11 -7.75 5.74
N LEU A 95 -0.38 -8.87 5.24
CA LEU A 95 0.34 -10.14 5.21
C LEU A 95 0.57 -10.55 3.76
N ALA A 96 1.81 -10.81 3.41
CA ALA A 96 2.19 -11.27 2.09
C ALA A 96 2.96 -12.56 2.18
N THR A 97 2.58 -13.56 1.36
CA THR A 97 3.28 -14.82 1.24
C THR A 97 3.74 -15.02 -0.19
N ARG A 98 5.00 -15.44 -0.36
CA ARG A 98 5.59 -15.59 -1.69
C ARG A 98 4.91 -16.72 -2.46
N ARG A 99 4.47 -16.42 -3.69
CA ARG A 99 3.88 -17.42 -4.58
C ARG A 99 4.96 -18.34 -5.16
N LYS A 100 4.57 -19.60 -5.41
CA LYS A 100 5.44 -20.57 -6.07
C LYS A 100 5.50 -20.33 -7.59
N GLU A 101 4.44 -19.78 -8.16
CA GLU A 101 4.35 -19.49 -9.59
C GLU A 101 4.36 -17.99 -9.85
N ALA A 102 5.12 -17.58 -10.86
CA ALA A 102 5.13 -16.20 -11.30
C ALA A 102 3.83 -15.87 -12.04
N GLY A 103 3.16 -14.78 -11.63
CA GLY A 103 2.03 -14.24 -12.37
C GLY A 103 2.49 -13.20 -13.40
N ASP A 104 1.54 -12.68 -14.15
CA ASP A 104 1.76 -11.54 -15.03
C ASP A 104 1.50 -10.23 -14.25
N PRO A 105 2.54 -9.44 -13.95
CA PRO A 105 2.36 -8.20 -13.20
C PRO A 105 1.77 -7.06 -14.04
N ALA A 106 1.75 -7.17 -15.37
CA ALA A 106 1.37 -6.06 -16.25
C ALA A 106 -0.06 -5.56 -15.98
N ALA A 107 -1.02 -6.47 -15.83
CA ALA A 107 -2.42 -6.10 -15.54
C ALA A 107 -2.57 -5.43 -14.19
N LEU A 108 -1.84 -5.88 -13.18
CA LEU A 108 -1.84 -5.28 -11.84
C LEU A 108 -1.23 -3.89 -11.86
N LEU A 109 -0.12 -3.71 -12.55
CA LEU A 109 0.53 -2.40 -12.66
C LEU A 109 -0.36 -1.40 -13.41
N GLU A 110 -1.11 -1.84 -14.40
CA GLU A 110 -2.09 -1.02 -15.09
C GLU A 110 -3.21 -0.57 -14.14
N LYS A 111 -3.73 -1.47 -13.32
CA LYS A 111 -4.74 -1.14 -12.31
C LYS A 111 -4.22 -0.18 -11.26
N ILE A 112 -2.99 -0.34 -10.83
CA ILE A 112 -2.32 0.59 -9.91
C ILE A 112 -2.26 1.99 -10.53
N ALA A 113 -1.86 2.08 -11.80
CA ALA A 113 -1.80 3.36 -12.51
C ALA A 113 -3.17 4.02 -12.62
N GLU A 114 -4.22 3.25 -12.91
CA GLU A 114 -5.60 3.75 -12.95
C GLU A 114 -6.06 4.28 -11.59
N LEU A 115 -5.79 3.55 -10.50
CA LEU A 115 -6.15 3.98 -9.15
C LEU A 115 -5.43 5.27 -8.76
N LYS A 116 -4.14 5.36 -9.06
CA LYS A 116 -3.35 6.56 -8.79
C LYS A 116 -3.89 7.76 -9.58
N ALA A 117 -4.19 7.57 -10.84
CA ALA A 117 -4.75 8.62 -11.69
C ALA A 117 -6.13 9.08 -11.20
N PHE A 118 -6.97 8.15 -10.81
CA PHE A 118 -8.32 8.45 -10.30
C PHE A 118 -8.28 9.36 -9.07
N TYR A 119 -7.34 9.14 -8.16
CA TYR A 119 -7.19 9.93 -6.94
C TYR A 119 -6.15 11.04 -7.05
N GLY A 120 -5.51 11.21 -8.19
CA GLY A 120 -4.49 12.25 -8.39
C GLY A 120 -3.19 12.01 -7.64
N VAL A 121 -2.88 10.76 -7.32
CA VAL A 121 -1.64 10.40 -6.62
C VAL A 121 -0.53 10.21 -7.64
N SER A 122 0.55 10.98 -7.51
CA SER A 122 1.72 10.90 -8.39
C SER A 122 2.86 10.08 -7.79
N GLU A 123 3.04 10.13 -6.46
CA GLU A 123 4.15 9.48 -5.78
C GLU A 123 3.68 8.49 -4.72
N HIS A 124 4.29 7.31 -4.74
CA HIS A 124 4.15 6.31 -3.69
C HIS A 124 5.56 5.77 -3.40
N CYS A 125 5.97 5.82 -2.16
CA CYS A 125 7.34 5.48 -1.76
C CYS A 125 7.74 4.07 -2.21
N LEU A 126 6.88 3.09 -1.99
CA LEU A 126 7.15 1.70 -2.38
C LEU A 126 7.37 1.58 -3.90
N GLU A 127 6.54 2.24 -4.71
CA GLU A 127 6.71 2.26 -6.16
C GLU A 127 8.08 2.78 -6.56
N THR A 128 8.47 3.92 -5.98
CA THR A 128 9.77 4.54 -6.27
C THR A 128 10.93 3.59 -5.95
N LEU A 129 10.87 2.93 -4.80
CA LEU A 129 11.89 1.97 -4.39
C LEU A 129 11.95 0.75 -5.31
N LEU A 130 10.79 0.20 -5.68
CA LEU A 130 10.71 -0.97 -6.55
C LEU A 130 11.22 -0.67 -7.96
N ARG A 131 10.88 0.50 -8.51
CA ARG A 131 11.38 0.91 -9.84
C ARG A 131 12.87 1.14 -9.85
N ALA A 132 13.41 1.76 -8.80
CA ALA A 132 14.85 2.03 -8.67
C ALA A 132 15.67 0.74 -8.68
N ASP A 133 15.16 -0.34 -8.10
CA ASP A 133 15.82 -1.65 -8.05
C ASP A 133 15.46 -2.58 -9.22
N GLY A 134 14.63 -2.11 -10.17
CA GLY A 134 14.20 -2.91 -11.30
C GLY A 134 13.28 -4.08 -10.93
N LEU A 135 12.66 -4.04 -9.76
CA LEU A 135 11.73 -5.08 -9.29
C LEU A 135 10.36 -4.97 -9.96
N ILE A 136 10.05 -3.79 -10.48
CA ILE A 136 8.94 -3.56 -11.39
C ILE A 136 9.44 -2.72 -12.57
N PRO A 137 8.78 -2.78 -13.74
CA PRO A 137 9.18 -1.98 -14.91
C PRO A 137 9.20 -0.47 -14.63
N ALA A 138 10.17 0.18 -15.22
CA ALA A 138 10.32 1.64 -15.11
C ALA A 138 9.13 2.39 -15.74
#